data_514869da6102b34f935a0c25399b8284
#
_entry.id   514869da6102b34f935a0c25399b8284
#
_cell.length_a   1.000
_cell.length_b   1.000
_cell.length_c   1.000
_cell.angle_alpha   90.00
_cell.angle_beta   90.00
_cell.angle_gamma   90.00
#
_symmetry.space_group_name_H-M   'P 1'
#
loop_
_entity.id
_entity.type
_entity.pdbx_description
1 polymer ?
#
loop_
_entity_poly.entity_id
_entity_poly.type
_entity_poly.pdbx_seq_one_letter_code
_entity_poly.pdbx_strand_id
1 'polypeptide(L)'
;MLSVIIETLNSEKPLAHTLSALVPAVVEGLVRRVLVIDEGSSDETALVAIGAGCSFSDGADIEAALGEIRTPWVLILAPGAVPQDGWEEVVRRHIDGASEPARFTPAGEGRLGGLKAALFGGGAALNAGLLVRLETIKPLLIDGMAFAQLPRQLKPVRLKHGIYPPEQD
;
A
#
# COMPACT_ATOMS: atom_id res chain seq x y z
N MET A 1 -9.25 12.28 0.12
CA MET A 1 -9.25 11.26 1.20
C MET A 1 -9.09 9.88 0.58
N LEU A 2 -8.32 9.01 1.23
CA LEU A 2 -8.06 7.64 0.81
C LEU A 2 -8.10 6.66 2.01
N SER A 3 -8.15 5.36 1.71
CA SER A 3 -7.83 4.30 2.66
C SER A 3 -6.50 3.65 2.28
N VAL A 4 -5.81 3.06 3.26
CA VAL A 4 -4.58 2.30 3.03
C VAL A 4 -4.91 0.81 3.14
N ILE A 5 -4.34 -0.01 2.25
CA ILE A 5 -4.40 -1.47 2.32
C ILE A 5 -2.97 -1.99 2.49
N ILE A 6 -2.77 -2.88 3.45
CA ILE A 6 -1.49 -3.54 3.70
C ILE A 6 -1.74 -5.04 3.79
N GLU A 7 -1.19 -5.80 2.84
CA GLU A 7 -1.19 -7.26 2.89
C GLU A 7 -0.01 -7.73 3.73
N THR A 8 -0.24 -8.62 4.68
CA THR A 8 0.77 -9.03 5.67
C THR A 8 0.91 -10.54 5.76
N LEU A 9 2.13 -10.99 6.03
CA LEU A 9 2.47 -12.34 6.46
C LEU A 9 3.72 -12.26 7.34
N ASN A 10 3.59 -12.57 8.64
CA ASN A 10 4.68 -12.50 9.63
C ASN A 10 5.44 -11.16 9.56
N SER A 11 4.70 -10.06 9.67
CA SER A 11 5.18 -8.70 9.38
C SER A 11 5.09 -7.76 10.59
N GLU A 12 5.15 -8.28 11.82
CA GLU A 12 4.98 -7.52 13.07
C GLU A 12 5.77 -6.20 13.08
N LYS A 13 7.09 -6.26 12.95
CA LYS A 13 7.97 -5.07 12.99
C LYS A 13 7.83 -4.19 11.75
N PRO A 14 7.88 -4.74 10.52
CA PRO A 14 7.66 -3.94 9.32
C PRO A 14 6.31 -3.23 9.31
N LEU A 15 5.23 -3.91 9.73
CA LEU A 15 3.91 -3.30 9.83
C LEU A 15 3.90 -2.12 10.80
N ALA A 16 4.45 -2.29 12.01
CA ALA A 16 4.53 -1.21 12.99
C ALA A 16 5.26 0.03 12.44
N HIS A 17 6.32 -0.19 11.67
CA HIS A 17 7.09 0.89 11.05
C HIS A 17 6.23 1.66 10.01
N THR A 18 5.56 0.94 9.10
CA THR A 18 4.66 1.58 8.13
C THR A 18 3.53 2.33 8.81
N LEU A 19 2.87 1.73 9.81
CA LEU A 19 1.76 2.36 10.52
C LEU A 19 2.18 3.65 11.23
N SER A 20 3.37 3.66 11.84
CA SER A 20 3.92 4.85 12.49
C SER A 20 4.11 6.01 11.49
N ALA A 21 4.56 5.72 10.29
CA ALA A 21 4.75 6.72 9.24
C ALA A 21 3.42 7.27 8.67
N LEU A 22 2.32 6.55 8.84
CA LEU A 22 1.00 6.99 8.38
C LEU A 22 0.26 7.88 9.38
N VAL A 23 0.71 7.95 10.64
CA VAL A 23 0.04 8.71 11.71
C VAL A 23 -0.23 10.17 11.33
N PRO A 24 0.73 10.95 10.78
CA PRO A 24 0.47 12.33 10.38
C PRO A 24 -0.68 12.43 9.38
N ALA A 25 -0.71 11.58 8.37
CA ALA A 25 -1.76 11.58 7.33
C ALA A 25 -3.14 11.18 7.87
N VAL A 26 -3.20 10.37 8.92
CA VAL A 26 -4.45 10.06 9.65
C VAL A 26 -4.92 11.29 10.41
N VAL A 27 -4.03 11.96 11.15
CA VAL A 27 -4.34 13.17 11.92
C VAL A 27 -4.81 14.30 11.01
N GLU A 28 -4.19 14.48 9.86
CA GLU A 28 -4.58 15.46 8.84
C GLU A 28 -5.83 15.09 8.03
N GLY A 29 -6.39 13.90 8.26
CA GLY A 29 -7.61 13.43 7.61
C GLY A 29 -7.44 13.03 6.14
N LEU A 30 -6.22 12.86 5.63
CA LEU A 30 -5.99 12.28 4.30
C LEU A 30 -6.31 10.79 4.32
N VAL A 31 -5.76 10.06 5.29
CA VAL A 31 -6.02 8.63 5.50
C VAL A 31 -7.21 8.46 6.44
N ARG A 32 -8.28 7.83 5.95
CA ARG A 32 -9.53 7.61 6.69
C ARG A 32 -9.59 6.25 7.36
N ARG A 33 -8.92 5.28 6.81
CA ARG A 33 -8.90 3.89 7.30
C ARG A 33 -7.61 3.20 6.84
N VAL A 34 -7.09 2.36 7.68
CA VAL A 34 -6.08 1.36 7.31
C VAL A 34 -6.71 -0.02 7.43
N LEU A 35 -6.69 -0.78 6.36
CA LEU A 35 -7.13 -2.18 6.30
C LEU A 35 -5.88 -3.06 6.18
N VAL A 36 -5.70 -3.94 7.14
CA VAL A 36 -4.67 -5.00 7.12
C VAL A 36 -5.33 -6.29 6.70
N ILE A 37 -4.81 -6.91 5.64
CA ILE A 37 -5.25 -8.22 5.14
C ILE A 37 -4.11 -9.18 5.42
N ASP A 38 -4.35 -10.13 6.31
CA ASP A 38 -3.33 -11.05 6.81
C ASP A 38 -3.45 -12.43 6.19
N GLU A 39 -2.35 -12.95 5.67
CA GLU A 39 -2.29 -14.26 5.00
C GLU A 39 -1.97 -15.42 5.96
N GLY A 40 -2.30 -15.26 7.25
CA GLY A 40 -2.11 -16.31 8.26
C GLY A 40 -0.80 -16.19 9.03
N SER A 41 -0.48 -14.97 9.49
CA SER A 41 0.68 -14.74 10.36
C SER A 41 0.62 -15.56 11.64
N SER A 42 1.77 -16.05 12.07
CA SER A 42 1.97 -16.76 13.33
C SER A 42 2.67 -15.92 14.41
N ASP A 43 3.14 -14.71 14.04
CA ASP A 43 3.73 -13.73 14.94
C ASP A 43 2.67 -12.75 15.48
N GLU A 44 3.08 -11.63 16.06
CA GLU A 44 2.17 -10.64 16.65
C GLU A 44 1.62 -9.61 15.65
N THR A 45 1.67 -9.89 14.33
CA THR A 45 1.16 -8.99 13.28
C THR A 45 -0.28 -8.57 13.54
N ALA A 46 -1.17 -9.49 13.91
CA ALA A 46 -2.58 -9.19 14.20
C ALA A 46 -2.72 -8.24 15.40
N LEU A 47 -1.94 -8.46 16.46
CA LEU A 47 -1.96 -7.59 17.66
C LEU A 47 -1.49 -6.18 17.34
N VAL A 48 -0.45 -6.03 16.52
CA VAL A 48 0.04 -4.73 16.04
C VAL A 48 -1.05 -3.99 15.25
N ALA A 49 -1.70 -4.67 14.30
CA ALA A 49 -2.76 -4.08 13.47
C ALA A 49 -3.94 -3.61 14.33
N ILE A 50 -4.47 -4.48 15.19
CA ILE A 50 -5.62 -4.18 16.05
C ILE A 50 -5.26 -3.09 17.07
N GLY A 51 -4.08 -3.18 17.69
CA GLY A 51 -3.59 -2.18 18.65
C GLY A 51 -3.42 -0.79 18.05
N ALA A 52 -3.10 -0.69 16.77
CA ALA A 52 -3.02 0.56 16.03
C ALA A 52 -4.38 1.07 15.52
N GLY A 53 -5.47 0.37 15.79
CA GLY A 53 -6.82 0.76 15.36
C GLY A 53 -7.12 0.48 13.88
N CYS A 54 -6.36 -0.40 13.24
CA CYS A 54 -6.64 -0.84 11.87
C CYS A 54 -7.87 -1.76 11.81
N SER A 55 -8.57 -1.76 10.67
CA SER A 55 -9.42 -2.89 10.30
C SER A 55 -8.53 -4.08 9.97
N PHE A 56 -8.87 -5.25 10.48
CA PHE A 56 -8.10 -6.46 10.28
C PHE A 56 -8.97 -7.55 9.64
N SER A 57 -8.45 -8.21 8.62
CA SER A 57 -9.06 -9.36 7.95
C SER A 57 -8.03 -10.47 7.82
N ASP A 58 -8.45 -11.71 8.02
CA ASP A 58 -7.64 -12.91 7.82
C ASP A 58 -7.50 -13.33 6.35
N GLY A 59 -7.93 -12.48 5.43
CA GLY A 59 -7.85 -12.72 3.99
C GLY A 59 -8.86 -13.73 3.44
N ALA A 60 -9.63 -14.41 4.28
CA ALA A 60 -10.57 -15.45 3.85
C ALA A 60 -11.73 -14.90 2.98
N ASP A 61 -12.13 -13.65 3.19
CA ASP A 61 -13.19 -12.98 2.44
C ASP A 61 -12.73 -11.58 2.00
N ILE A 62 -12.02 -11.54 0.88
CA ILE A 62 -11.51 -10.29 0.29
C ILE A 62 -12.65 -9.33 -0.10
N GLU A 63 -13.79 -9.84 -0.54
CA GLU A 63 -14.92 -9.01 -0.92
C GLU A 63 -15.51 -8.28 0.28
N ALA A 64 -15.71 -8.97 1.40
CA ALA A 64 -16.17 -8.37 2.66
C ALA A 64 -15.15 -7.33 3.16
N ALA A 65 -13.86 -7.66 3.18
CA ALA A 65 -12.80 -6.77 3.62
C ALA A 65 -12.76 -5.47 2.80
N LEU A 66 -12.78 -5.57 1.47
CA LEU A 66 -12.84 -4.41 0.57
C LEU A 66 -14.18 -3.67 0.67
N GLY A 67 -15.26 -4.35 1.06
CA GLY A 67 -16.58 -3.76 1.30
C GLY A 67 -16.61 -2.77 2.47
N GLU A 68 -15.64 -2.82 3.38
CA GLU A 68 -15.51 -1.86 4.48
C GLU A 68 -14.95 -0.50 4.04
N ILE A 69 -14.26 -0.45 2.90
CA ILE A 69 -13.64 0.77 2.39
C ILE A 69 -14.72 1.66 1.76
N ARG A 70 -14.78 2.92 2.20
CA ARG A 70 -15.74 3.93 1.71
C ARG A 70 -15.10 5.06 0.92
N THR A 71 -13.78 5.08 0.85
CA THR A 71 -13.03 6.09 0.08
C THR A 71 -12.88 5.65 -1.38
N PRO A 72 -12.96 6.58 -2.34
CA PRO A 72 -12.80 6.23 -3.75
C PRO A 72 -11.37 5.84 -4.13
N TRP A 73 -10.40 6.30 -3.35
CA TRP A 73 -8.98 6.01 -3.55
C TRP A 73 -8.43 5.11 -2.47
N VAL A 74 -7.51 4.25 -2.84
CA VAL A 74 -6.72 3.41 -1.94
C VAL A 74 -5.24 3.54 -2.25
N LEU A 75 -4.42 3.50 -1.21
CA LEU A 75 -2.98 3.38 -1.29
C LEU A 75 -2.60 2.00 -0.76
N ILE A 76 -2.04 1.15 -1.62
CA ILE A 76 -1.56 -0.18 -1.25
C ILE A 76 -0.08 -0.06 -0.93
N LEU A 77 0.32 -0.49 0.26
CA LEU A 77 1.71 -0.47 0.73
C LEU A 77 2.15 -1.87 1.14
N ALA A 78 3.41 -2.19 0.87
CA ALA A 78 4.05 -3.35 1.49
C ALA A 78 4.40 -3.04 2.96
N PRO A 79 4.34 -4.02 3.89
CA PRO A 79 4.84 -3.84 5.25
C PRO A 79 6.31 -3.42 5.22
N GLY A 80 6.68 -2.39 5.98
CA GLY A 80 8.02 -1.79 5.99
C GLY A 80 8.22 -0.66 4.98
N ALA A 81 7.32 -0.47 4.03
CA ALA A 81 7.38 0.67 3.12
C ALA A 81 6.98 1.97 3.84
N VAL A 82 7.80 3.01 3.66
CA VAL A 82 7.62 4.32 4.32
C VAL A 82 7.68 5.43 3.28
N PRO A 83 6.56 6.09 2.95
CA PRO A 83 6.58 7.28 2.11
C PRO A 83 7.44 8.39 2.76
N GLN A 84 8.18 9.14 1.95
CA GLN A 84 9.00 10.25 2.44
C GLN A 84 8.12 11.43 2.88
N ASP A 85 8.65 12.28 3.77
CA ASP A 85 7.94 13.46 4.27
C ASP A 85 7.37 14.31 3.14
N GLY A 86 6.11 14.78 3.30
CA GLY A 86 5.42 15.57 2.29
C GLY A 86 4.69 14.76 1.21
N TRP A 87 4.64 13.44 1.35
CA TRP A 87 3.91 12.58 0.42
C TRP A 87 2.41 12.88 0.36
N GLU A 88 1.85 13.38 1.45
CA GLU A 88 0.44 13.71 1.58
C GLU A 88 0.01 14.76 0.56
N GLU A 89 0.82 15.79 0.38
CA GLU A 89 0.55 16.88 -0.56
C GLU A 89 0.58 16.37 -2.02
N VAL A 90 1.55 15.50 -2.34
CA VAL A 90 1.69 14.93 -3.68
C VAL A 90 0.51 14.02 -4.01
N VAL A 91 0.09 13.20 -3.03
CA VAL A 91 -1.07 12.32 -3.18
C VAL A 91 -2.37 13.12 -3.29
N ARG A 92 -2.58 14.17 -2.47
CA ARG A 92 -3.76 15.07 -2.59
C ARG A 92 -3.84 15.65 -3.99
N ARG A 93 -2.74 16.22 -4.48
CA ARG A 93 -2.69 16.82 -5.82
C ARG A 93 -3.01 15.81 -6.92
N HIS A 94 -2.51 14.58 -6.80
CA HIS A 94 -2.81 13.53 -7.76
C HIS A 94 -4.30 13.14 -7.71
N ILE A 95 -4.85 12.92 -6.54
CA ILE A 95 -6.27 12.55 -6.33
C ILE A 95 -7.21 13.62 -6.89
N ASP A 96 -6.85 14.90 -6.75
CA ASP A 96 -7.69 16.02 -7.17
C ASP A 96 -7.60 16.30 -8.68
N GLY A 97 -6.50 15.92 -9.33
CA GLY A 97 -6.22 16.29 -10.73
C GLY A 97 -6.10 15.14 -11.72
N ALA A 98 -6.04 13.90 -11.26
CA ALA A 98 -5.83 12.73 -12.11
C ALA A 98 -6.77 11.58 -11.76
N SER A 99 -6.85 10.61 -12.66
CA SER A 99 -7.63 9.37 -12.47
C SER A 99 -6.78 8.10 -12.62
N GLU A 100 -5.57 8.25 -13.19
CA GLU A 100 -4.68 7.13 -13.46
C GLU A 100 -4.07 6.57 -12.17
N PRO A 101 -3.83 5.25 -12.09
CA PRO A 101 -3.02 4.67 -11.04
C PRO A 101 -1.64 5.30 -10.97
N ALA A 102 -1.11 5.48 -9.76
CA ALA A 102 0.21 6.06 -9.53
C ALA A 102 1.04 5.25 -8.54
N ARG A 103 2.36 5.41 -8.56
CA ARG A 103 3.29 4.84 -7.59
C ARG A 103 4.38 5.84 -7.24
N PHE A 104 4.93 5.72 -6.06
CA PHE A 104 6.08 6.50 -5.65
C PHE A 104 7.36 6.08 -6.40
N THR A 105 8.40 6.88 -6.27
CA THR A 105 9.74 6.53 -6.73
C THR A 105 10.52 5.92 -5.55
N PRO A 106 11.00 4.66 -5.64
CA PRO A 106 11.77 4.07 -4.55
C PRO A 106 13.03 4.87 -4.26
N ALA A 107 13.28 5.18 -2.98
CA ALA A 107 14.50 5.86 -2.55
C ALA A 107 15.70 4.94 -2.75
N GLY A 108 16.81 5.48 -3.26
CA GLY A 108 18.03 4.72 -3.52
C GLY A 108 18.09 4.04 -4.90
N GLU A 109 17.04 4.05 -5.69
CA GLU A 109 17.11 3.65 -7.09
C GLU A 109 17.78 4.75 -7.93
N GLY A 110 19.12 4.69 -8.03
CA GLY A 110 19.83 5.37 -9.11
C GLY A 110 19.37 4.81 -10.47
N ARG A 111 19.76 5.49 -11.57
CA ARG A 111 19.36 5.14 -12.96
C ARG A 111 19.50 3.64 -13.34
N LEU A 112 20.28 2.86 -12.60
CA LEU A 112 20.51 1.43 -12.83
C LEU A 112 19.63 0.50 -11.96
N GLY A 113 19.04 0.98 -10.86
CA GLY A 113 18.21 0.17 -9.97
C GLY A 113 16.86 -0.21 -10.58
N GLY A 114 16.29 0.68 -11.39
CA GLY A 114 15.01 0.43 -12.07
C GLY A 114 15.03 -0.74 -13.04
N LEU A 115 16.22 -1.11 -13.60
CA LEU A 115 16.34 -2.24 -14.51
C LEU A 115 16.35 -3.58 -13.76
N LYS A 116 16.96 -3.62 -12.55
CA LYS A 116 16.98 -4.82 -11.70
C LYS A 116 15.59 -5.11 -11.11
N ALA A 117 14.88 -4.09 -10.63
CA ALA A 117 13.53 -4.24 -10.08
C ALA A 117 12.52 -4.75 -11.15
N ALA A 118 12.69 -4.38 -12.42
CA ALA A 118 11.87 -4.86 -13.53
C ALA A 118 12.10 -6.35 -13.85
N LEU A 119 13.26 -6.90 -13.53
CA LEU A 119 13.66 -8.27 -13.90
C LEU A 119 13.39 -9.31 -12.79
N PHE A 120 13.34 -8.93 -11.51
CA PHE A 120 13.42 -9.87 -10.40
C PHE A 120 12.24 -9.94 -9.42
N GLY A 121 11.08 -9.25 -9.66
CA GLY A 121 10.24 -9.27 -8.52
C GLY A 121 8.73 -9.18 -8.63
N GLY A 122 8.05 -10.23 -8.25
CA GLY A 122 6.63 -10.19 -7.87
C GLY A 122 6.36 -9.37 -6.60
N GLY A 123 7.14 -9.56 -5.52
CA GLY A 123 7.03 -8.81 -4.27
C GLY A 123 7.55 -7.37 -4.36
N ALA A 124 8.59 -7.12 -5.16
CA ALA A 124 9.15 -5.79 -5.38
C ALA A 124 8.18 -4.79 -6.07
N ALA A 125 7.10 -5.28 -6.67
CA ALA A 125 6.16 -4.43 -7.41
C ALA A 125 5.39 -3.45 -6.49
N LEU A 126 5.12 -3.83 -5.23
CA LEU A 126 4.43 -3.00 -4.25
C LEU A 126 5.39 -2.18 -3.36
N ASN A 127 6.70 -2.40 -3.45
CA ASN A 127 7.68 -1.63 -2.68
C ASN A 127 7.65 -0.12 -2.98
N ALA A 128 7.13 0.25 -4.14
CA ALA A 128 6.89 1.64 -4.52
C ALA A 128 5.50 2.15 -4.12
N GLY A 129 4.70 1.36 -3.43
CA GLY A 129 3.29 1.63 -3.18
C GLY A 129 2.46 1.69 -4.47
N LEU A 130 1.15 1.59 -4.36
CA LEU A 130 0.22 1.74 -5.48
C LEU A 130 -0.97 2.59 -5.04
N LEU A 131 -1.09 3.80 -5.58
CA LEU A 131 -2.25 4.67 -5.42
C LEU A 131 -3.21 4.42 -6.58
N VAL A 132 -4.45 4.02 -6.28
CA VAL A 132 -5.40 3.59 -7.30
C VAL A 132 -6.84 3.76 -6.82
N ARG A 133 -7.79 3.83 -7.75
CA ARG A 133 -9.21 3.83 -7.40
C ARG A 133 -9.67 2.45 -6.94
N LEU A 134 -10.43 2.43 -5.87
CA LEU A 134 -11.00 1.18 -5.32
C LEU A 134 -11.84 0.44 -6.37
N GLU A 135 -12.65 1.16 -7.13
CA GLU A 135 -13.50 0.58 -8.19
C GLU A 135 -12.69 -0.16 -9.27
N THR A 136 -11.43 0.25 -9.51
CA THR A 136 -10.55 -0.38 -10.50
C THR A 136 -10.01 -1.72 -10.01
N ILE A 137 -9.63 -1.82 -8.73
CA ILE A 137 -8.97 -3.01 -8.20
C ILE A 137 -9.94 -4.02 -7.57
N LYS A 138 -11.09 -3.55 -7.08
CA LYS A 138 -12.04 -4.41 -6.39
C LYS A 138 -12.45 -5.64 -7.21
N PRO A 139 -12.88 -5.52 -8.50
CA PRO A 139 -13.22 -6.69 -9.30
C PRO A 139 -12.02 -7.60 -9.55
N LEU A 140 -10.82 -7.04 -9.77
CA LEU A 140 -9.62 -7.84 -10.03
C LEU A 140 -9.24 -8.70 -8.82
N LEU A 141 -9.31 -8.14 -7.61
CA LEU A 141 -8.99 -8.86 -6.38
C LEU A 141 -10.05 -9.92 -6.04
N ILE A 142 -11.34 -9.62 -6.27
CA ILE A 142 -12.44 -10.59 -6.07
C ILE A 142 -12.29 -11.75 -7.07
N ASP A 143 -11.85 -11.50 -8.29
CA ASP A 143 -11.56 -12.53 -9.30
C ASP A 143 -10.27 -13.33 -9.02
N GLY A 144 -9.60 -13.07 -7.88
CA GLY A 144 -8.44 -13.83 -7.40
C GLY A 144 -7.07 -13.30 -7.86
N MET A 145 -7.00 -12.08 -8.40
CA MET A 145 -5.70 -11.46 -8.70
C MET A 145 -4.96 -11.13 -7.39
N ALA A 146 -3.70 -11.52 -7.28
CA ALA A 146 -2.88 -11.14 -6.12
C ALA A 146 -2.51 -9.66 -6.16
N PHE A 147 -2.38 -9.03 -4.98
CA PHE A 147 -1.97 -7.62 -4.86
C PHE A 147 -0.67 -7.32 -5.60
N ALA A 148 0.31 -8.21 -5.54
CA ALA A 148 1.60 -8.07 -6.20
C ALA A 148 1.52 -8.00 -7.75
N GLN A 149 0.42 -8.43 -8.35
CA GLN A 149 0.20 -8.40 -9.80
C GLN A 149 -0.38 -7.07 -10.28
N LEU A 150 -1.07 -6.33 -9.40
CA LEU A 150 -1.75 -5.07 -9.74
C LEU A 150 -0.86 -4.05 -10.45
N PRO A 151 0.38 -3.75 -10.00
CA PRO A 151 1.23 -2.75 -10.67
C PRO A 151 1.59 -3.12 -12.10
N ARG A 152 1.73 -4.41 -12.41
CA ARG A 152 1.98 -4.87 -13.79
C ARG A 152 0.75 -4.73 -14.67
N GLN A 153 -0.41 -5.03 -14.12
CA GLN A 153 -1.69 -4.95 -14.83
C GLN A 153 -2.08 -3.49 -15.11
N LEU A 154 -1.91 -2.62 -14.13
CA LEU A 154 -2.44 -1.25 -14.17
C LEU A 154 -1.44 -0.22 -14.72
N LYS A 155 -0.15 -0.56 -14.82
CA LYS A 155 0.92 0.31 -15.36
C LYS A 155 0.90 1.73 -14.77
N PRO A 156 1.04 1.90 -13.43
CA PRO A 156 0.90 3.17 -12.77
C PRO A 156 1.94 4.20 -13.22
N VAL A 157 1.52 5.47 -13.29
CA VAL A 157 2.42 6.59 -13.53
C VAL A 157 3.32 6.83 -12.30
N ARG A 158 4.50 7.43 -12.50
CA ARG A 158 5.41 7.77 -11.40
C ARG A 158 5.06 9.11 -10.78
N LEU A 159 4.86 9.11 -9.46
CA LEU A 159 4.88 10.34 -8.66
C LEU A 159 6.33 10.82 -8.51
N LYS A 160 6.53 12.14 -8.60
CA LYS A 160 7.84 12.77 -8.34
C LYS A 160 8.06 12.92 -6.82
N HIS A 161 7.90 11.81 -6.10
CA HIS A 161 8.06 11.76 -4.65
C HIS A 161 8.55 10.38 -4.22
N GLY A 162 9.38 10.34 -3.19
CA GLY A 162 10.08 9.13 -2.77
C GLY A 162 9.31 8.27 -1.77
N ILE A 163 9.68 6.99 -1.75
CA ILE A 163 9.29 6.03 -0.72
C ILE A 163 10.52 5.20 -0.35
N TYR A 164 10.74 4.98 0.93
CA TYR A 164 11.70 3.99 1.40
C TYR A 164 11.04 2.61 1.28
N PRO A 165 11.61 1.70 0.47
CA PRO A 165 11.08 0.35 0.36
C PRO A 165 11.31 -0.43 1.65
N PRO A 166 10.60 -1.56 1.86
CA PRO A 166 10.90 -2.46 2.96
C PRO A 166 12.37 -2.85 2.99
N GLU A 167 12.95 -2.94 4.20
CA GLU A 167 14.28 -3.51 4.36
C GLU A 167 14.27 -4.97 3.91
N GLN A 168 15.27 -5.36 3.13
CA GLN A 168 15.45 -6.75 2.72
C GLN A 168 16.37 -7.40 3.77
N ASP A 169 15.82 -8.32 4.54
CA ASP A 169 16.60 -9.22 5.40
C ASP A 169 17.46 -10.20 4.58
#